data_5854b2559c1040f58bc90f2b354324ce
#
_entry.id   5854b2559c1040f58bc90f2b354324ce
#
_cell.length_a   1.000
_cell.length_b   1.000
_cell.length_c   1.000
_cell.angle_alpha   90.00
_cell.angle_beta   90.00
_cell.angle_gamma   90.00
#
_symmetry.space_group_name_H-M   'P 1'
#
loop_
_entity.id
_entity.type
_entity.pdbx_description
1 polymer ?
#
loop_
_entity_poly.entity_id
_entity_poly.type
_entity_poly.pdbx_seq_one_letter_code
_entity_poly.pdbx_strand_id
1 'polypeptide(L)'
;MTTSMTLRAALTFALTAFAPAALAQGVETREPITPYKPAFAGQTRAPEEKLGVAFQTTTIAQGLKFPWAIALLPDGRMLVTEKAGALRLVGKDGAVSEPLAGAPAVLNRGQGGLLDVALDPAFAKTGLVYLSYAEAQADGTNNTAVARARLVEAPTPRLEGLSVIYHQTPSLNSPLHFGSRLVFGRDGKLFVTQGERFIPPGQKAAQDLDSLIGKIVRIGPDGSVPKDNPFVGKPGARPEIWSYGHRNIQAATLNPTTGELWTVEYGPQGGDEINIAREGKNYGWPIISYGVNYGPAKLPITGGETQRAGMEQPLYYWDPVLAPSGATFQTGGVFPAWRGSLFVVGQTPQGLPGGNVTRLTIKGERVTGEERLDLPGAFWRDIRQGPDGVIYLLQGGPVGKILKLTPKG
;
A
#
# COMPACT_ATOMS: atom_id res chain seq x y z
N MET A 1 -29.08 86.81 9.91
CA MET A 1 -27.83 86.29 9.29
C MET A 1 -27.33 85.13 10.11
N THR A 2 -27.65 83.90 9.74
CA THR A 2 -27.26 82.68 10.44
C THR A 2 -26.49 81.83 9.44
N THR A 3 -25.19 81.70 9.65
CA THR A 3 -24.26 80.94 8.84
C THR A 3 -24.26 79.47 9.32
N SER A 4 -24.69 78.55 8.44
CA SER A 4 -24.62 77.13 8.63
C SER A 4 -23.25 76.56 8.22
N MET A 5 -22.50 75.96 9.14
CA MET A 5 -21.24 75.23 8.89
C MET A 5 -21.57 73.76 8.66
N THR A 6 -21.38 73.28 7.44
CA THR A 6 -21.47 71.85 7.09
C THR A 6 -20.16 71.16 7.37
N LEU A 7 -20.16 70.20 8.29
CA LEU A 7 -19.01 69.34 8.59
C LEU A 7 -18.99 68.18 7.59
N ARG A 8 -17.95 68.07 6.76
CA ARG A 8 -17.71 66.89 5.89
C ARG A 8 -16.85 65.90 6.65
N ALA A 9 -17.39 64.75 6.96
CA ALA A 9 -16.64 63.61 7.46
C ALA A 9 -15.98 62.85 6.30
N ALA A 10 -14.66 62.80 6.30
CA ALA A 10 -13.91 61.94 5.37
C ALA A 10 -13.78 60.54 5.93
N LEU A 11 -14.40 59.58 5.27
CA LEU A 11 -14.26 58.14 5.57
C LEU A 11 -13.00 57.65 4.87
N THR A 12 -11.96 57.31 5.66
CA THR A 12 -10.73 56.66 5.16
C THR A 12 -10.94 55.15 5.17
N PHE A 13 -11.09 54.54 4.00
CA PHE A 13 -11.07 53.10 3.85
C PHE A 13 -9.63 52.58 3.94
N ALA A 14 -9.27 51.86 5.00
CA ALA A 14 -8.01 51.14 5.06
C ALA A 14 -8.15 49.86 4.23
N LEU A 15 -7.50 49.79 3.06
CA LEU A 15 -7.30 48.55 2.31
C LEU A 15 -6.29 47.68 3.07
N THR A 16 -6.74 46.68 3.76
CA THR A 16 -5.86 45.60 4.23
C THR A 16 -5.48 44.73 3.04
N ALA A 17 -4.27 44.91 2.54
CA ALA A 17 -3.69 44.01 1.55
C ALA A 17 -3.44 42.63 2.21
N PHE A 18 -4.25 41.67 1.87
CA PHE A 18 -3.92 40.24 2.15
C PHE A 18 -2.72 39.88 1.26
N ALA A 19 -1.54 39.76 1.85
CA ALA A 19 -0.42 39.13 1.18
C ALA A 19 -0.82 37.67 0.86
N PRO A 20 -0.64 37.20 -0.38
CA PRO A 20 -0.88 35.79 -0.68
C PRO A 20 0.09 34.98 0.17
N ALA A 21 -0.46 34.05 0.99
CA ALA A 21 0.36 33.09 1.69
C ALA A 21 1.19 32.34 0.63
N ALA A 22 2.50 32.43 0.71
CA ALA A 22 3.39 31.66 -0.15
C ALA A 22 3.02 30.20 0.06
N LEU A 23 2.52 29.54 -0.99
CA LEU A 23 2.27 28.10 -0.96
C LEU A 23 3.59 27.43 -0.65
N ALA A 24 3.67 26.71 0.47
CA ALA A 24 4.86 25.97 0.84
C ALA A 24 5.22 25.04 -0.34
N GLN A 25 6.49 25.04 -0.74
CA GLN A 25 6.95 24.23 -1.85
C GLN A 25 6.78 22.75 -1.51
N GLY A 26 6.20 21.97 -2.41
CA GLY A 26 6.06 20.52 -2.24
C GLY A 26 7.41 19.81 -2.39
N VAL A 27 7.50 18.62 -1.82
CA VAL A 27 8.70 17.75 -1.95
C VAL A 27 8.95 17.34 -3.40
N GLU A 28 7.89 17.16 -4.18
CA GLU A 28 7.98 16.80 -5.59
C GLU A 28 8.15 18.06 -6.44
N THR A 29 9.36 18.23 -6.98
CA THR A 29 9.73 19.39 -7.80
C THR A 29 9.75 19.10 -9.30
N ARG A 30 9.63 17.81 -9.70
CA ARG A 30 9.60 17.44 -11.12
C ARG A 30 8.27 17.84 -11.74
N GLU A 31 8.30 18.12 -13.05
CA GLU A 31 7.07 18.39 -13.81
C GLU A 31 6.12 17.19 -13.76
N PRO A 32 4.79 17.42 -13.68
CA PRO A 32 3.81 16.36 -13.81
C PRO A 32 3.95 15.61 -15.14
N ILE A 33 3.76 14.30 -15.09
CA ILE A 33 3.72 13.48 -16.32
C ILE A 33 2.42 13.71 -17.07
N THR A 34 1.34 13.99 -16.33
CA THR A 34 -0.02 14.12 -16.86
C THR A 34 -0.52 15.57 -16.83
N PRO A 35 -1.46 15.95 -17.69
CA PRO A 35 -2.08 17.28 -17.66
C PRO A 35 -3.23 17.40 -16.65
N TYR A 36 -3.51 16.31 -15.90
CA TYR A 36 -4.69 16.23 -15.05
C TYR A 36 -4.62 17.16 -13.84
N LYS A 37 -5.78 17.67 -13.44
CA LYS A 37 -5.93 18.53 -12.27
C LYS A 37 -6.54 17.74 -11.12
N PRO A 38 -6.12 18.00 -9.88
CA PRO A 38 -6.71 17.36 -8.71
C PRO A 38 -8.20 17.71 -8.59
N ALA A 39 -9.01 16.75 -8.07
CA ALA A 39 -10.44 16.95 -7.83
C ALA A 39 -10.69 17.96 -6.69
N PHE A 40 -9.74 18.06 -5.76
CA PHE A 40 -9.81 19.00 -4.62
C PHE A 40 -8.39 19.45 -4.22
N ALA A 41 -8.35 20.55 -3.49
CA ALA A 41 -7.08 21.11 -3.01
C ALA A 41 -6.37 20.12 -2.04
N GLY A 42 -5.06 19.92 -2.24
CA GLY A 42 -4.24 19.02 -1.42
C GLY A 42 -4.33 17.54 -1.78
N GLN A 43 -5.02 17.17 -2.86
CA GLN A 43 -5.09 15.78 -3.33
C GLN A 43 -3.74 15.27 -3.91
N THR A 44 -2.82 16.15 -4.21
CA THR A 44 -1.48 15.85 -4.72
C THR A 44 -0.50 16.92 -4.27
N ARG A 45 0.82 16.65 -4.34
CA ARG A 45 1.89 17.60 -4.09
C ARG A 45 1.73 18.34 -2.77
N ALA A 46 1.49 17.59 -1.69
CA ALA A 46 1.40 18.15 -0.35
C ALA A 46 2.65 18.98 -0.02
N PRO A 47 2.53 20.02 0.80
CA PRO A 47 3.67 20.82 1.25
C PRO A 47 4.76 19.97 1.89
N GLU A 48 6.04 20.34 1.70
CA GLU A 48 7.13 19.72 2.45
C GLU A 48 6.97 20.01 3.94
N GLU A 49 6.99 18.94 4.75
CA GLU A 49 6.87 19.04 6.21
C GLU A 49 7.94 18.17 6.88
N LYS A 50 9.13 18.74 7.07
CA LYS A 50 10.22 18.08 7.79
C LYS A 50 10.05 18.26 9.29
N LEU A 51 9.86 17.14 10.00
CA LEU A 51 9.74 17.16 11.48
C LEU A 51 11.10 17.21 12.20
N GLY A 52 12.21 17.14 11.46
CA GLY A 52 13.55 17.22 12.04
C GLY A 52 13.91 16.06 12.98
N VAL A 53 13.23 14.92 12.85
CA VAL A 53 13.49 13.74 13.69
C VAL A 53 14.80 13.11 13.26
N ALA A 54 15.78 13.13 14.16
CA ALA A 54 17.06 12.48 13.94
C ALA A 54 16.91 10.97 14.13
N PHE A 55 17.36 10.20 13.14
CA PHE A 55 17.36 8.74 13.19
C PHE A 55 18.66 8.15 12.65
N GLN A 56 18.87 6.90 12.93
CA GLN A 56 19.97 6.09 12.37
C GLN A 56 19.42 4.76 11.86
N THR A 57 20.14 4.16 10.92
CA THR A 57 19.81 2.84 10.38
C THR A 57 20.85 1.82 10.77
N THR A 58 20.40 0.62 11.12
CA THR A 58 21.27 -0.53 11.38
C THR A 58 20.81 -1.68 10.50
N THR A 59 21.72 -2.31 9.76
CA THR A 59 21.42 -3.54 9.03
C THR A 59 21.31 -4.68 10.05
N ILE A 60 20.13 -5.35 10.06
CA ILE A 60 19.86 -6.48 10.96
C ILE A 60 20.21 -7.80 10.26
N ALA A 61 19.74 -7.98 9.02
CA ALA A 61 19.97 -9.19 8.23
C ALA A 61 20.28 -8.83 6.79
N GLN A 62 21.03 -9.69 6.12
CA GLN A 62 21.40 -9.54 4.71
C GLN A 62 21.48 -10.90 4.01
N GLY A 63 21.63 -10.88 2.69
CA GLY A 63 21.72 -12.11 1.90
C GLY A 63 20.38 -12.70 1.51
N LEU A 64 19.27 -11.99 1.73
CA LEU A 64 17.94 -12.36 1.26
C LEU A 64 17.86 -12.25 -0.27
N LYS A 65 17.17 -13.19 -0.92
CA LYS A 65 17.06 -13.28 -2.38
C LYS A 65 15.71 -12.76 -2.85
N PHE A 66 15.68 -11.56 -3.45
CA PHE A 66 14.43 -10.92 -3.89
C PHE A 66 13.32 -10.98 -2.81
N PRO A 67 13.60 -10.51 -1.59
CA PRO A 67 12.61 -10.55 -0.53
C PRO A 67 11.41 -9.68 -0.88
N TRP A 68 10.19 -10.12 -0.46
CA TRP A 68 8.95 -9.46 -0.81
C TRP A 68 8.22 -8.83 0.40
N ALA A 69 8.14 -9.51 1.53
CA ALA A 69 7.45 -9.01 2.73
C ALA A 69 8.11 -9.50 4.02
N ILE A 70 7.83 -8.76 5.10
CA ILE A 70 8.25 -9.09 6.48
C ILE A 70 7.00 -9.23 7.35
N ALA A 71 6.98 -10.27 8.21
CA ALA A 71 6.08 -10.35 9.36
C ALA A 71 6.90 -10.44 10.65
N LEU A 72 6.61 -9.55 11.61
CA LEU A 72 7.30 -9.52 12.89
C LEU A 72 6.64 -10.49 13.87
N LEU A 73 7.39 -11.48 14.35
CA LEU A 73 6.93 -12.42 15.37
C LEU A 73 6.88 -11.77 16.76
N PRO A 74 5.98 -12.21 17.66
CA PRO A 74 5.85 -11.62 19.00
C PRO A 74 7.12 -11.66 19.83
N ASP A 75 8.02 -12.59 19.56
CA ASP A 75 9.31 -12.72 20.21
C ASP A 75 10.42 -11.87 19.59
N GLY A 76 10.14 -11.11 18.54
CA GLY A 76 11.09 -10.21 17.88
C GLY A 76 11.88 -10.84 16.72
N ARG A 77 11.68 -12.13 16.42
CA ARG A 77 12.13 -12.73 15.15
C ARG A 77 11.24 -12.27 14.00
N MET A 78 11.60 -12.60 12.77
CA MET A 78 10.86 -12.18 11.59
C MET A 78 10.67 -13.34 10.62
N LEU A 79 9.51 -13.44 9.99
CA LEU A 79 9.32 -14.20 8.78
C LEU A 79 9.52 -13.29 7.56
N VAL A 80 10.25 -13.78 6.57
CA VAL A 80 10.52 -13.05 5.33
C VAL A 80 10.22 -13.95 4.15
N THR A 81 9.39 -13.47 3.24
CA THR A 81 9.13 -14.16 1.97
C THR A 81 10.18 -13.75 0.95
N GLU A 82 10.71 -14.75 0.23
CA GLU A 82 11.53 -14.56 -0.97
C GLU A 82 10.71 -14.96 -2.21
N LYS A 83 10.72 -14.11 -3.21
CA LYS A 83 9.85 -14.22 -4.38
C LYS A 83 9.90 -15.59 -5.07
N ALA A 84 11.04 -16.27 -5.04
CA ALA A 84 11.20 -17.60 -5.65
C ALA A 84 10.46 -18.73 -4.92
N GLY A 85 9.81 -18.45 -3.79
CA GLY A 85 9.01 -19.43 -3.03
C GLY A 85 9.57 -19.77 -1.65
N ALA A 86 10.73 -19.24 -1.26
CA ALA A 86 11.28 -19.50 0.06
C ALA A 86 10.62 -18.60 1.13
N LEU A 87 10.24 -19.20 2.25
CA LEU A 87 9.96 -18.50 3.50
C LEU A 87 11.17 -18.64 4.41
N ARG A 88 11.69 -17.53 4.94
CA ARG A 88 12.84 -17.52 5.86
C ARG A 88 12.42 -17.10 7.24
N LEU A 89 13.02 -17.68 8.26
CA LEU A 89 12.99 -17.20 9.63
C LEU A 89 14.29 -16.41 9.88
N VAL A 90 14.14 -15.17 10.31
CA VAL A 90 15.27 -14.32 10.66
C VAL A 90 15.32 -14.17 12.18
N GLY A 91 16.42 -14.55 12.78
CA GLY A 91 16.67 -14.46 14.22
C GLY A 91 16.82 -13.01 14.69
N LYS A 92 16.75 -12.80 16.01
CA LYS A 92 17.00 -11.48 16.63
C LYS A 92 18.43 -10.99 16.41
N ASP A 93 19.34 -11.92 16.24
CA ASP A 93 20.76 -11.72 15.91
C ASP A 93 21.01 -11.46 14.44
N GLY A 94 19.95 -11.51 13.61
CA GLY A 94 20.01 -11.33 12.16
C GLY A 94 20.37 -12.61 11.38
N ALA A 95 20.53 -13.74 12.04
CA ALA A 95 20.77 -15.02 11.35
C ALA A 95 19.56 -15.38 10.49
N VAL A 96 19.81 -15.65 9.20
CA VAL A 96 18.79 -16.06 8.24
C VAL A 96 18.78 -17.59 8.14
N SER A 97 17.64 -18.21 8.38
CA SER A 97 17.48 -19.68 8.30
C SER A 97 17.64 -20.18 6.86
N GLU A 98 17.83 -21.49 6.70
CA GLU A 98 17.48 -22.16 5.44
C GLU A 98 15.98 -21.95 5.12
N PRO A 99 15.55 -22.15 3.85
CA PRO A 99 14.12 -22.13 3.52
C PRO A 99 13.30 -23.06 4.40
N LEU A 100 12.22 -22.53 5.00
CA LEU A 100 11.30 -23.34 5.78
C LEU A 100 10.58 -24.31 4.85
N ALA A 101 10.59 -25.60 5.21
CA ALA A 101 9.80 -26.60 4.51
C ALA A 101 8.30 -26.34 4.67
N GLY A 102 7.48 -26.79 3.72
CA GLY A 102 6.02 -26.69 3.77
C GLY A 102 5.44 -25.39 3.20
N ALA A 103 6.26 -24.49 2.64
CA ALA A 103 5.78 -23.34 1.89
C ALA A 103 5.06 -23.78 0.58
N PRO A 104 4.07 -23.00 0.07
CA PRO A 104 3.36 -23.38 -1.15
C PRO A 104 4.28 -23.36 -2.37
N ALA A 105 3.99 -24.22 -3.37
CA ALA A 105 4.59 -24.09 -4.69
C ALA A 105 4.08 -22.82 -5.37
N VAL A 106 4.99 -22.02 -5.95
CA VAL A 106 4.64 -20.71 -6.51
C VAL A 106 5.05 -20.58 -7.97
N LEU A 107 4.31 -19.78 -8.73
CA LEU A 107 4.69 -19.35 -10.05
C LEU A 107 5.62 -18.12 -9.97
N ASN A 108 6.94 -18.35 -9.99
CA ASN A 108 7.92 -17.27 -10.03
C ASN A 108 8.13 -16.75 -11.47
N ARG A 109 7.14 -15.96 -11.95
CA ARG A 109 7.17 -15.35 -13.29
C ARG A 109 6.75 -13.90 -13.25
N GLY A 110 7.54 -12.98 -13.83
CA GLY A 110 7.26 -11.54 -13.83
C GLY A 110 7.19 -10.97 -12.43
N GLN A 111 6.03 -10.45 -12.02
CA GLN A 111 5.78 -9.95 -10.65
C GLN A 111 5.29 -11.05 -9.69
N GLY A 112 4.94 -12.23 -10.20
CA GLY A 112 4.47 -13.36 -9.40
C GLY A 112 5.59 -14.06 -8.61
N GLY A 113 5.21 -14.89 -7.65
CA GLY A 113 6.08 -15.62 -6.74
C GLY A 113 5.42 -15.82 -5.37
N LEU A 114 6.20 -16.05 -4.32
CA LEU A 114 5.74 -15.93 -2.94
C LEU A 114 5.74 -14.43 -2.58
N LEU A 115 4.59 -13.94 -2.10
CA LEU A 115 4.33 -12.51 -2.00
C LEU A 115 4.20 -12.09 -0.52
N ASP A 116 3.02 -11.78 0.00
CA ASP A 116 2.89 -11.31 1.37
C ASP A 116 2.87 -12.43 2.40
N VAL A 117 3.19 -12.08 3.63
CA VAL A 117 3.04 -12.92 4.82
C VAL A 117 2.39 -12.12 5.93
N ALA A 118 1.35 -12.68 6.54
CA ALA A 118 0.68 -12.12 7.70
C ALA A 118 0.58 -13.16 8.82
N LEU A 119 0.62 -12.70 10.06
CA LEU A 119 0.36 -13.54 11.22
C LEU A 119 -1.13 -13.52 11.56
N ASP A 120 -1.64 -14.63 12.04
CA ASP A 120 -2.95 -14.67 12.70
C ASP A 120 -2.98 -13.66 13.86
N PRO A 121 -4.07 -12.90 14.06
CA PRO A 121 -4.17 -11.96 15.20
C PRO A 121 -3.94 -12.63 16.57
N ALA A 122 -4.23 -13.94 16.67
CA ALA A 122 -3.97 -14.75 17.85
C ALA A 122 -2.74 -15.67 17.68
N PHE A 123 -1.76 -15.27 16.88
CA PHE A 123 -0.59 -16.08 16.51
C PHE A 123 0.10 -16.76 17.70
N ALA A 124 0.26 -16.06 18.82
CA ALA A 124 0.84 -16.65 20.03
C ALA A 124 0.13 -17.92 20.54
N LYS A 125 -1.16 -18.09 20.19
CA LYS A 125 -1.97 -19.26 20.54
C LYS A 125 -2.09 -20.24 19.37
N THR A 126 -2.24 -19.74 18.15
CA THR A 126 -2.56 -20.51 16.97
C THR A 126 -1.33 -21.00 16.21
N GLY A 127 -0.26 -20.21 16.23
CA GLY A 127 0.92 -20.40 15.37
C GLY A 127 0.61 -20.25 13.88
N LEU A 128 -0.58 -19.74 13.50
CA LEU A 128 -0.99 -19.64 12.10
C LEU A 128 -0.34 -18.47 11.40
N VAL A 129 0.14 -18.74 10.19
CA VAL A 129 0.64 -17.75 9.24
C VAL A 129 -0.15 -17.86 7.94
N TYR A 130 -0.30 -16.73 7.26
CA TYR A 130 -1.02 -16.60 5.99
C TYR A 130 -0.04 -16.13 4.93
N LEU A 131 -0.06 -16.76 3.77
CA LEU A 131 0.83 -16.51 2.66
C LEU A 131 -0.01 -16.22 1.41
N SER A 132 0.23 -15.09 0.74
CA SER A 132 -0.27 -14.87 -0.60
C SER A 132 0.80 -15.21 -1.63
N TYR A 133 0.38 -15.74 -2.76
CA TYR A 133 1.32 -16.16 -3.80
C TYR A 133 0.67 -16.23 -5.18
N ALA A 134 1.51 -16.22 -6.22
CA ALA A 134 1.08 -16.52 -7.56
C ALA A 134 0.99 -18.03 -7.77
N GLU A 135 -0.19 -18.51 -8.16
CA GLU A 135 -0.48 -19.92 -8.40
C GLU A 135 -0.61 -20.20 -9.90
N ALA A 136 0.09 -21.22 -10.38
CA ALA A 136 -0.05 -21.70 -11.75
C ALA A 136 -1.26 -22.63 -11.89
N GLN A 137 -1.96 -22.53 -13.02
CA GLN A 137 -3.04 -23.44 -13.40
C GLN A 137 -2.59 -24.38 -14.50
N ALA A 138 -3.21 -25.54 -14.61
CA ALA A 138 -2.87 -26.58 -15.60
C ALA A 138 -3.03 -26.12 -17.06
N ASP A 139 -3.91 -25.15 -17.31
CA ASP A 139 -4.17 -24.56 -18.63
C ASP A 139 -3.18 -23.43 -19.01
N GLY A 140 -2.15 -23.19 -18.19
CA GLY A 140 -1.15 -22.13 -18.41
C GLY A 140 -1.59 -20.75 -17.92
N THR A 141 -2.79 -20.60 -17.40
CA THR A 141 -3.22 -19.39 -16.69
C THR A 141 -2.64 -19.34 -15.27
N ASN A 142 -2.86 -18.27 -14.56
CA ASN A 142 -2.43 -18.12 -13.17
C ASN A 142 -3.32 -17.12 -12.43
N ASN A 143 -3.26 -17.18 -11.11
CA ASN A 143 -4.03 -16.31 -10.25
C ASN A 143 -3.22 -15.89 -9.00
N THR A 144 -3.80 -15.05 -8.16
CA THR A 144 -3.38 -14.86 -6.78
C THR A 144 -4.12 -15.85 -5.90
N ALA A 145 -3.38 -16.60 -5.09
CA ALA A 145 -3.93 -17.50 -4.08
C ALA A 145 -3.48 -17.07 -2.68
N VAL A 146 -4.25 -17.50 -1.66
CA VAL A 146 -3.88 -17.36 -0.25
C VAL A 146 -3.95 -18.72 0.42
N ALA A 147 -2.88 -19.09 1.10
CA ALA A 147 -2.84 -20.27 1.96
C ALA A 147 -2.57 -19.87 3.40
N ARG A 148 -3.02 -20.71 4.35
CA ARG A 148 -2.62 -20.67 5.74
C ARG A 148 -1.90 -21.94 6.14
N ALA A 149 -0.98 -21.82 7.09
CA ALA A 149 -0.26 -22.95 7.66
C ALA A 149 0.14 -22.65 9.11
N ARG A 150 0.48 -23.67 9.88
CA ARG A 150 1.03 -23.50 11.21
C ARG A 150 2.57 -23.45 11.15
N LEU A 151 3.16 -22.43 11.74
CA LEU A 151 4.60 -22.42 12.01
C LEU A 151 4.89 -23.34 13.19
N VAL A 152 5.68 -24.36 12.96
CA VAL A 152 6.18 -25.31 13.97
C VAL A 152 7.68 -25.12 14.07
N GLU A 153 8.20 -24.98 15.29
CA GLU A 153 9.59 -24.57 15.51
C GLU A 153 10.54 -25.73 15.79
N ALA A 154 10.03 -26.78 16.45
CA ALA A 154 10.87 -27.90 16.86
C ALA A 154 10.59 -29.18 16.04
N PRO A 155 11.59 -30.01 15.78
CA PRO A 155 13.03 -29.80 16.03
C PRO A 155 13.68 -28.81 15.06
N THR A 156 13.03 -28.55 13.92
CA THR A 156 13.48 -27.60 12.88
C THR A 156 12.28 -26.76 12.43
N PRO A 157 12.42 -25.42 12.27
CA PRO A 157 11.34 -24.55 11.83
C PRO A 157 10.79 -24.96 10.47
N ARG A 158 9.46 -25.11 10.38
CA ARG A 158 8.73 -25.50 9.16
C ARG A 158 7.28 -25.07 9.22
N LEU A 159 6.60 -25.12 8.09
CA LEU A 159 5.16 -24.98 8.00
C LEU A 159 4.49 -26.35 7.96
N GLU A 160 3.40 -26.51 8.70
CA GLU A 160 2.57 -27.73 8.69
C GLU A 160 1.11 -27.37 8.42
N GLY A 161 0.37 -28.34 7.83
CA GLY A 161 -1.05 -28.19 7.57
C GLY A 161 -1.40 -27.10 6.58
N LEU A 162 -0.55 -26.90 5.54
CA LEU A 162 -0.82 -25.92 4.47
C LEU A 162 -2.19 -26.17 3.85
N SER A 163 -3.04 -25.17 3.89
CA SER A 163 -4.39 -25.18 3.31
C SER A 163 -4.64 -23.93 2.52
N VAL A 164 -4.99 -24.06 1.26
CA VAL A 164 -5.39 -22.93 0.41
C VAL A 164 -6.79 -22.51 0.80
N ILE A 165 -6.97 -21.24 1.11
CA ILE A 165 -8.23 -20.68 1.60
C ILE A 165 -8.87 -19.67 0.64
N TYR A 166 -8.15 -19.28 -0.42
CA TYR A 166 -8.64 -18.33 -1.39
C TYR A 166 -7.92 -18.48 -2.74
N HIS A 167 -8.69 -18.32 -3.83
CA HIS A 167 -8.20 -18.18 -5.20
C HIS A 167 -8.85 -17.00 -5.90
N GLN A 168 -8.07 -16.14 -6.54
CA GLN A 168 -8.60 -15.11 -7.44
C GLN A 168 -9.19 -15.77 -8.70
N THR A 169 -10.45 -15.49 -9.01
CA THR A 169 -11.14 -16.02 -10.19
C THR A 169 -11.74 -14.90 -11.04
N PRO A 170 -11.76 -15.05 -12.37
CA PRO A 170 -11.12 -16.11 -13.17
C PRO A 170 -9.59 -16.02 -13.14
N SER A 171 -8.90 -17.13 -13.46
CA SER A 171 -7.46 -17.14 -13.73
C SER A 171 -7.18 -16.51 -15.09
N LEU A 172 -6.04 -15.84 -15.23
CA LEU A 172 -5.61 -15.18 -16.49
C LEU A 172 -4.15 -15.50 -16.80
N ASN A 173 -3.79 -15.56 -18.06
CA ASN A 173 -2.38 -15.70 -18.45
C ASN A 173 -1.70 -14.33 -18.43
N SER A 174 -1.28 -13.89 -17.26
CA SER A 174 -0.52 -12.66 -17.08
C SER A 174 0.56 -12.79 -16.01
N PRO A 175 1.77 -12.29 -16.24
CA PRO A 175 2.84 -12.29 -15.25
C PRO A 175 2.84 -11.05 -14.34
N LEU A 176 1.84 -10.17 -14.43
CA LEU A 176 1.85 -8.85 -13.80
C LEU A 176 0.61 -8.63 -12.90
N HIS A 177 0.65 -7.61 -12.07
CA HIS A 177 -0.43 -7.07 -11.24
C HIS A 177 -1.15 -8.13 -10.40
N PHE A 178 -0.43 -8.73 -9.46
CA PHE A 178 -1.00 -9.71 -8.52
C PHE A 178 -1.68 -9.06 -7.30
N GLY A 179 -1.37 -7.79 -6.98
CA GLY A 179 -1.77 -7.15 -5.73
C GLY A 179 -1.11 -7.82 -4.53
N SER A 180 -1.87 -8.53 -3.70
CA SER A 180 -1.47 -9.59 -2.77
C SER A 180 -1.24 -9.21 -1.31
N ARG A 181 -1.47 -7.97 -0.86
CA ARG A 181 -1.34 -7.63 0.56
C ARG A 181 -2.42 -8.30 1.40
N LEU A 182 -2.01 -8.79 2.57
CA LEU A 182 -2.82 -9.46 3.57
C LEU A 182 -2.92 -8.59 4.81
N VAL A 183 -4.14 -8.17 5.18
CA VAL A 183 -4.36 -7.33 6.36
C VAL A 183 -5.54 -7.86 7.16
N PHE A 184 -5.31 -8.25 8.41
CA PHE A 184 -6.40 -8.58 9.32
C PHE A 184 -7.10 -7.31 9.81
N GLY A 185 -8.42 -7.26 9.66
CA GLY A 185 -9.28 -6.26 10.28
C GLY A 185 -9.37 -6.46 11.79
N ARG A 186 -9.85 -5.43 12.50
CA ARG A 186 -10.10 -5.51 13.96
C ARG A 186 -11.15 -6.56 14.32
N ASP A 187 -11.99 -6.93 13.38
CA ASP A 187 -13.02 -7.97 13.48
C ASP A 187 -12.48 -9.40 13.24
N GLY A 188 -11.17 -9.54 13.03
CA GLY A 188 -10.51 -10.81 12.76
C GLY A 188 -10.74 -11.36 11.35
N LYS A 189 -11.33 -10.59 10.43
CA LYS A 189 -11.44 -10.97 9.02
C LYS A 189 -10.20 -10.55 8.25
N LEU A 190 -9.90 -11.28 7.19
CA LEU A 190 -8.72 -11.06 6.35
C LEU A 190 -9.11 -10.30 5.09
N PHE A 191 -8.53 -9.13 4.92
CA PHE A 191 -8.53 -8.41 3.64
C PHE A 191 -7.39 -8.92 2.77
N VAL A 192 -7.73 -9.23 1.50
CA VAL A 192 -6.75 -9.64 0.49
C VAL A 192 -6.86 -8.67 -0.68
N THR A 193 -5.80 -7.95 -0.98
CA THR A 193 -5.78 -7.02 -2.10
C THR A 193 -5.43 -7.74 -3.40
N GLN A 194 -6.07 -7.36 -4.51
CA GLN A 194 -5.92 -7.99 -5.81
C GLN A 194 -5.47 -6.98 -6.86
N GLY A 195 -4.76 -7.48 -7.87
CA GLY A 195 -4.45 -6.72 -9.07
C GLY A 195 -5.34 -7.13 -10.25
N GLU A 196 -5.38 -6.26 -11.26
CA GLU A 196 -6.19 -6.48 -12.49
C GLU A 196 -5.42 -7.22 -13.59
N ARG A 197 -4.21 -7.67 -13.31
CA ARG A 197 -3.40 -8.55 -14.16
C ARG A 197 -2.81 -7.88 -15.42
N PHE A 198 -2.94 -6.56 -15.59
CA PHE A 198 -2.31 -5.74 -16.66
C PHE A 198 -2.63 -6.14 -18.11
N ILE A 199 -3.73 -6.82 -18.35
CA ILE A 199 -4.20 -7.17 -19.69
C ILE A 199 -5.64 -6.69 -19.89
N PRO A 200 -6.09 -6.40 -21.14
CA PRO A 200 -7.42 -5.83 -21.37
C PRO A 200 -8.59 -6.60 -20.75
N PRO A 201 -8.65 -7.94 -20.77
CA PRO A 201 -9.69 -8.67 -20.06
C PRO A 201 -9.70 -8.43 -18.55
N GLY A 202 -8.53 -8.34 -17.94
CA GLY A 202 -8.39 -8.07 -16.50
C GLY A 202 -8.75 -6.63 -16.14
N GLN A 203 -8.35 -5.65 -16.96
CA GLN A 203 -8.73 -4.25 -16.78
C GLN A 203 -10.26 -4.09 -16.80
N LYS A 204 -10.95 -4.71 -17.78
CA LYS A 204 -12.41 -4.74 -17.83
C LYS A 204 -12.99 -5.39 -16.57
N ALA A 205 -12.47 -6.56 -16.19
CA ALA A 205 -12.95 -7.33 -15.05
C ALA A 205 -12.81 -6.60 -13.71
N ALA A 206 -11.98 -5.56 -13.61
CA ALA A 206 -11.88 -4.73 -12.40
C ALA A 206 -13.23 -4.05 -12.05
N GLN A 207 -14.10 -3.80 -13.04
CA GLN A 207 -15.44 -3.25 -12.85
C GLN A 207 -16.53 -4.32 -12.71
N ASP A 208 -16.29 -5.55 -13.16
CA ASP A 208 -17.29 -6.62 -13.17
C ASP A 208 -17.39 -7.25 -11.76
N LEU A 209 -18.60 -7.31 -11.19
CA LEU A 209 -18.80 -7.85 -9.84
C LEU A 209 -18.84 -9.38 -9.77
N ASP A 210 -18.95 -10.07 -10.90
CA ASP A 210 -18.86 -11.54 -11.00
C ASP A 210 -17.41 -12.06 -11.02
N SER A 211 -16.44 -11.14 -10.99
CA SER A 211 -14.99 -11.41 -11.02
C SER A 211 -14.30 -10.90 -9.75
N LEU A 212 -13.25 -11.63 -9.32
CA LEU A 212 -12.40 -11.22 -8.20
C LEU A 212 -11.13 -10.46 -8.65
N ILE A 213 -11.03 -10.14 -9.94
CA ILE A 213 -9.90 -9.39 -10.53
C ILE A 213 -10.05 -7.90 -10.24
N GLY A 214 -8.98 -7.24 -9.77
CA GLY A 214 -9.01 -5.82 -9.43
C GLY A 214 -9.95 -5.49 -8.26
N LYS A 215 -9.94 -6.33 -7.23
CA LYS A 215 -10.79 -6.23 -6.04
C LYS A 215 -9.96 -6.17 -4.76
N ILE A 216 -10.58 -5.69 -3.72
CA ILE A 216 -10.26 -6.11 -2.36
C ILE A 216 -11.34 -7.10 -1.94
N VAL A 217 -10.92 -8.25 -1.45
CA VAL A 217 -11.85 -9.23 -0.86
C VAL A 217 -11.68 -9.26 0.64
N ARG A 218 -12.76 -9.57 1.37
CA ARG A 218 -12.78 -9.79 2.82
C ARG A 218 -13.32 -11.16 3.10
N ILE A 219 -12.50 -12.00 3.73
CA ILE A 219 -12.80 -13.40 4.02
C ILE A 219 -12.56 -13.73 5.48
N GLY A 220 -13.13 -14.82 5.95
CA GLY A 220 -12.78 -15.40 7.24
C GLY A 220 -11.34 -15.96 7.25
N PRO A 221 -10.75 -16.17 8.43
CA PRO A 221 -9.41 -16.75 8.56
C PRO A 221 -9.34 -18.20 8.04
N ASP A 222 -10.47 -18.83 7.78
CA ASP A 222 -10.62 -20.14 7.17
C ASP A 222 -11.01 -20.09 5.68
N GLY A 223 -11.14 -18.91 5.10
CA GLY A 223 -11.61 -18.69 3.73
C GLY A 223 -13.12 -18.52 3.60
N SER A 224 -13.88 -18.67 4.68
CA SER A 224 -15.33 -18.47 4.67
C SER A 224 -15.71 -17.04 4.28
N VAL A 225 -16.87 -16.88 3.64
CA VAL A 225 -17.39 -15.57 3.30
C VAL A 225 -18.16 -14.97 4.48
N PRO A 226 -17.75 -13.79 5.01
CA PRO A 226 -18.49 -13.11 6.03
C PRO A 226 -19.89 -12.70 5.57
N LYS A 227 -20.91 -12.94 6.40
CA LYS A 227 -22.31 -12.65 6.05
C LYS A 227 -22.62 -11.17 5.89
N ASP A 228 -21.80 -10.33 6.48
CA ASP A 228 -21.87 -8.86 6.46
C ASP A 228 -21.03 -8.22 5.35
N ASN A 229 -20.52 -8.97 4.39
CA ASN A 229 -19.90 -8.41 3.20
C ASN A 229 -20.95 -7.72 2.30
N PRO A 230 -20.59 -6.60 1.64
CA PRO A 230 -21.54 -5.72 0.96
C PRO A 230 -22.26 -6.33 -0.25
N PHE A 231 -21.75 -7.43 -0.80
CA PHE A 231 -22.33 -8.08 -1.98
C PHE A 231 -22.94 -9.45 -1.67
N VAL A 232 -23.02 -9.86 -0.41
CA VAL A 232 -23.73 -11.08 -0.02
C VAL A 232 -25.20 -10.99 -0.41
N GLY A 233 -25.72 -12.03 -1.09
CA GLY A 233 -27.09 -12.08 -1.56
C GLY A 233 -27.38 -11.23 -2.81
N LYS A 234 -26.40 -10.52 -3.37
CA LYS A 234 -26.57 -9.76 -4.61
C LYS A 234 -26.38 -10.69 -5.83
N PRO A 235 -27.43 -10.92 -6.66
CA PRO A 235 -27.30 -11.76 -7.84
C PRO A 235 -26.23 -11.27 -8.81
N GLY A 236 -25.40 -12.19 -9.32
CA GLY A 236 -24.33 -11.88 -10.28
C GLY A 236 -23.10 -11.21 -9.65
N ALA A 237 -23.03 -11.06 -8.33
CA ALA A 237 -21.86 -10.54 -7.65
C ALA A 237 -21.18 -11.61 -6.78
N ARG A 238 -19.84 -11.55 -6.71
CA ARG A 238 -19.05 -12.41 -5.83
C ARG A 238 -19.17 -11.89 -4.39
N PRO A 239 -19.62 -12.75 -3.46
CA PRO A 239 -19.88 -12.31 -2.09
C PRO A 239 -18.62 -12.01 -1.28
N GLU A 240 -17.44 -12.43 -1.74
CA GLU A 240 -16.15 -12.13 -1.12
C GLU A 240 -15.73 -10.66 -1.28
N ILE A 241 -16.30 -9.95 -2.27
CA ILE A 241 -15.88 -8.58 -2.62
C ILE A 241 -16.18 -7.62 -1.47
N TRP A 242 -15.15 -6.86 -1.07
CA TRP A 242 -15.24 -5.70 -0.19
C TRP A 242 -15.37 -4.39 -0.98
N SER A 243 -14.47 -4.20 -1.96
CA SER A 243 -14.46 -3.04 -2.88
C SER A 243 -13.91 -3.46 -4.24
N TYR A 244 -14.12 -2.62 -5.26
CA TYR A 244 -13.79 -2.96 -6.64
C TYR A 244 -13.25 -1.76 -7.42
N GLY A 245 -12.83 -1.98 -8.67
CA GLY A 245 -12.25 -0.93 -9.51
C GLY A 245 -10.82 -0.56 -9.11
N HIS A 246 -10.01 -1.55 -8.70
CA HIS A 246 -8.61 -1.39 -8.33
C HIS A 246 -7.68 -1.85 -9.46
N ARG A 247 -6.53 -1.18 -9.57
CA ARG A 247 -5.50 -1.53 -10.57
C ARG A 247 -4.50 -2.54 -10.03
N ASN A 248 -3.70 -2.17 -9.03
CA ASN A 248 -2.66 -3.04 -8.47
C ASN A 248 -2.21 -2.54 -7.09
N ILE A 249 -2.90 -2.97 -6.07
CA ILE A 249 -2.64 -2.56 -4.69
C ILE A 249 -1.40 -3.31 -4.17
N GLN A 250 -0.32 -2.60 -3.91
CA GLN A 250 0.95 -3.15 -3.44
C GLN A 250 1.27 -2.82 -1.98
N ALA A 251 0.50 -1.92 -1.36
CA ALA A 251 0.61 -1.64 0.06
C ALA A 251 -0.78 -1.52 0.69
N ALA A 252 -0.91 -2.04 1.90
CA ALA A 252 -2.15 -1.95 2.68
C ALA A 252 -1.83 -2.00 4.17
N THR A 253 -2.56 -1.22 4.97
CA THR A 253 -2.40 -1.15 6.42
C THR A 253 -3.68 -0.64 7.07
N LEU A 254 -3.95 -0.97 8.32
CA LEU A 254 -5.05 -0.36 9.06
C LEU A 254 -4.62 1.00 9.63
N ASN A 255 -5.50 1.98 9.53
CA ASN A 255 -5.38 3.19 10.33
C ASN A 255 -5.55 2.82 11.80
N PRO A 256 -4.57 3.08 12.68
CA PRO A 256 -4.62 2.64 14.07
C PRO A 256 -5.71 3.34 14.89
N THR A 257 -6.18 4.49 14.45
CA THR A 257 -7.24 5.25 15.12
C THR A 257 -8.62 4.77 14.69
N THR A 258 -8.89 4.73 13.38
CA THR A 258 -10.24 4.41 12.86
C THR A 258 -10.47 2.92 12.63
N GLY A 259 -9.42 2.14 12.39
CA GLY A 259 -9.51 0.72 11.99
C GLY A 259 -9.83 0.53 10.51
N GLU A 260 -9.96 1.60 9.74
CA GLU A 260 -10.21 1.53 8.30
C GLU A 260 -8.97 1.01 7.55
N LEU A 261 -9.22 0.29 6.49
CA LEU A 261 -8.16 -0.21 5.60
C LEU A 261 -7.71 0.90 4.66
N TRP A 262 -6.45 1.29 4.78
CA TRP A 262 -5.77 2.20 3.86
C TRP A 262 -4.93 1.41 2.88
N THR A 263 -5.02 1.77 1.61
CA THR A 263 -4.32 1.09 0.51
C THR A 263 -3.52 2.08 -0.32
N VAL A 264 -2.41 1.59 -0.87
CA VAL A 264 -1.62 2.35 -1.85
C VAL A 264 -1.44 1.48 -3.08
N GLU A 265 -1.82 2.01 -4.23
CA GLU A 265 -1.79 1.25 -5.47
C GLU A 265 -1.02 1.98 -6.58
N TYR A 266 -0.50 1.18 -7.50
CA TYR A 266 0.17 1.68 -8.69
C TYR A 266 -0.83 2.26 -9.68
N GLY A 267 -0.62 3.52 -10.04
CA GLY A 267 -1.13 4.09 -11.29
C GLY A 267 -0.35 3.58 -12.51
N PRO A 268 -0.74 4.01 -13.71
CA PRO A 268 0.08 3.82 -14.92
C PRO A 268 1.28 4.80 -14.92
N GLN A 269 1.49 5.61 -15.95
CA GLN A 269 2.45 6.74 -15.87
C GLN A 269 1.78 7.91 -15.16
N GLY A 270 2.16 8.19 -13.92
CA GLY A 270 1.46 9.07 -12.99
C GLY A 270 0.29 8.38 -12.28
N GLY A 271 -0.23 9.01 -11.22
CA GLY A 271 -1.46 8.57 -10.55
C GLY A 271 -1.31 7.34 -9.66
N ASP A 272 -0.16 7.13 -9.00
CA ASP A 272 -0.11 6.23 -7.84
C ASP A 272 -0.99 6.81 -6.74
N GLU A 273 -1.81 5.99 -6.07
CA GLU A 273 -2.92 6.48 -5.26
C GLU A 273 -2.91 5.96 -3.83
N ILE A 274 -3.35 6.80 -2.89
CA ILE A 274 -3.76 6.38 -1.55
C ILE A 274 -5.28 6.40 -1.49
N ASN A 275 -5.86 5.29 -1.05
CA ASN A 275 -7.29 5.12 -0.89
C ASN A 275 -7.64 4.63 0.52
N ILE A 276 -8.82 4.98 1.04
CA ILE A 276 -9.44 4.32 2.18
C ILE A 276 -10.46 3.33 1.62
N ALA A 277 -10.15 2.04 1.73
CA ALA A 277 -10.93 0.99 1.10
C ALA A 277 -12.21 0.70 1.90
N ARG A 278 -13.33 1.26 1.47
CA ARG A 278 -14.65 1.13 2.12
C ARG A 278 -15.53 0.08 1.43
N GLU A 279 -16.44 -0.47 2.20
CA GLU A 279 -17.37 -1.51 1.76
C GLU A 279 -18.23 -1.06 0.58
N GLY A 280 -18.36 -1.92 -0.44
CA GLY A 280 -19.22 -1.70 -1.60
C GLY A 280 -18.78 -0.62 -2.57
N LYS A 281 -17.65 0.07 -2.31
CA LYS A 281 -17.20 1.22 -3.09
C LYS A 281 -16.42 0.84 -4.34
N ASN A 282 -16.58 1.68 -5.39
CA ASN A 282 -15.88 1.58 -6.68
C ASN A 282 -14.76 2.63 -6.74
N TYR A 283 -13.51 2.18 -6.92
CA TYR A 283 -12.32 3.02 -7.01
C TYR A 283 -11.94 3.38 -8.46
N GLY A 284 -12.80 3.03 -9.40
CA GLY A 284 -12.88 3.62 -10.73
C GLY A 284 -11.96 3.05 -11.81
N TRP A 285 -10.90 2.30 -11.47
CA TRP A 285 -10.04 1.71 -12.50
C TRP A 285 -10.82 0.72 -13.41
N PRO A 286 -10.67 0.74 -14.74
CA PRO A 286 -9.85 1.66 -15.56
C PRO A 286 -10.62 2.87 -16.10
N ILE A 287 -11.80 3.17 -15.59
CA ILE A 287 -12.70 4.22 -16.09
C ILE A 287 -12.17 5.60 -15.75
N ILE A 288 -11.77 5.82 -14.51
CA ILE A 288 -11.09 7.04 -14.07
C ILE A 288 -9.63 6.73 -13.69
N SER A 289 -8.73 7.68 -13.94
CA SER A 289 -7.32 7.57 -13.58
C SER A 289 -6.63 8.93 -13.63
N TYR A 290 -5.70 9.17 -12.70
CA TYR A 290 -4.78 10.31 -12.74
C TYR A 290 -3.49 10.02 -13.52
N GLY A 291 -3.38 8.85 -14.14
CA GLY A 291 -2.25 8.47 -14.97
C GLY A 291 -2.59 8.33 -16.46
N VAL A 292 -1.58 8.15 -17.28
CA VAL A 292 -1.67 7.94 -18.72
C VAL A 292 -1.03 6.62 -19.13
N ASN A 293 -1.35 6.10 -20.31
CA ASN A 293 -0.76 4.87 -20.84
C ASN A 293 0.77 4.97 -20.94
N TYR A 294 1.43 3.84 -20.80
CA TYR A 294 2.87 3.75 -21.01
C TYR A 294 3.22 4.07 -22.47
N GLY A 295 4.36 4.69 -22.65
CA GLY A 295 4.90 5.04 -23.95
C GLY A 295 5.07 6.55 -24.17
N PRO A 296 5.72 6.96 -25.26
CA PRO A 296 6.08 8.37 -25.48
C PRO A 296 4.86 9.26 -25.76
N ALA A 297 3.79 8.71 -26.30
CA ALA A 297 2.57 9.47 -26.65
C ALA A 297 1.72 9.81 -25.44
N LYS A 298 1.93 9.19 -24.28
CA LYS A 298 1.18 9.44 -23.02
C LYS A 298 -0.34 9.51 -23.23
N LEU A 299 -0.89 8.57 -23.99
CA LEU A 299 -2.32 8.55 -24.31
C LEU A 299 -3.17 8.36 -23.04
N PRO A 300 -4.32 9.04 -22.95
CA PRO A 300 -5.24 8.87 -21.82
C PRO A 300 -5.64 7.40 -21.59
N ILE A 301 -5.86 7.06 -20.33
CA ILE A 301 -6.56 5.82 -19.99
C ILE A 301 -8.04 6.03 -20.27
N THR A 302 -8.68 5.11 -20.96
CA THR A 302 -10.12 5.01 -21.19
C THR A 302 -10.85 6.37 -21.30
N GLY A 303 -10.42 7.23 -22.24
CA GLY A 303 -11.04 8.53 -22.48
C GLY A 303 -10.55 9.68 -21.62
N GLY A 304 -9.66 9.44 -20.63
CA GLY A 304 -8.98 10.50 -19.86
C GLY A 304 -9.81 11.12 -18.74
N GLU A 305 -10.83 10.43 -18.27
CA GLU A 305 -11.59 10.88 -17.10
C GLU A 305 -10.80 10.68 -15.81
N THR A 306 -10.83 11.66 -14.92
CA THR A 306 -10.27 11.61 -13.59
C THR A 306 -11.33 11.50 -12.51
N GLN A 307 -12.59 11.76 -12.84
CA GLN A 307 -13.73 11.78 -11.92
C GLN A 307 -14.99 11.27 -12.62
N ARG A 308 -15.80 10.48 -11.91
CA ARG A 308 -17.14 10.05 -12.35
C ARG A 308 -18.03 9.80 -11.15
N ALA A 309 -19.30 10.17 -11.25
CA ALA A 309 -20.30 9.91 -10.21
C ALA A 309 -20.37 8.41 -9.87
N GLY A 310 -20.39 8.08 -8.59
CA GLY A 310 -20.39 6.69 -8.09
C GLY A 310 -19.02 6.02 -8.03
N MET A 311 -17.94 6.76 -8.34
CA MET A 311 -16.55 6.31 -8.19
C MET A 311 -15.85 7.17 -7.16
N GLU A 312 -15.12 6.50 -6.24
CA GLU A 312 -14.40 7.17 -5.18
C GLU A 312 -13.16 7.87 -5.75
N GLN A 313 -12.86 9.02 -5.18
CA GLN A 313 -11.63 9.73 -5.49
C GLN A 313 -10.51 9.27 -4.55
N PRO A 314 -9.26 9.12 -5.07
CA PRO A 314 -8.14 8.89 -4.19
C PRO A 314 -7.99 10.05 -3.20
N LEU A 315 -7.65 9.70 -1.97
CA LEU A 315 -7.34 10.65 -0.91
C LEU A 315 -6.11 11.49 -1.27
N TYR A 316 -5.16 10.87 -1.94
CA TYR A 316 -3.92 11.48 -2.42
C TYR A 316 -3.39 10.70 -3.62
N TYR A 317 -2.74 11.39 -4.56
CA TYR A 317 -2.02 10.74 -5.65
C TYR A 317 -0.67 11.40 -5.92
N TRP A 318 0.26 10.62 -6.48
CA TRP A 318 1.57 11.10 -6.93
C TRP A 318 1.65 11.18 -8.45
N ASP A 319 2.11 12.32 -8.93
CA ASP A 319 2.50 12.53 -10.32
C ASP A 319 3.75 13.45 -10.36
N PRO A 320 4.93 12.91 -10.71
CA PRO A 320 5.27 11.54 -11.13
C PRO A 320 5.10 10.46 -10.05
N VAL A 321 5.03 9.18 -10.49
CA VAL A 321 4.82 8.01 -9.64
C VAL A 321 5.86 7.84 -8.53
N LEU A 322 5.44 7.29 -7.40
CA LEU A 322 6.26 6.82 -6.28
C LEU A 322 6.68 5.36 -6.45
N ALA A 323 5.93 4.58 -7.22
CA ALA A 323 6.03 3.13 -7.35
C ALA A 323 5.89 2.38 -6.00
N PRO A 324 4.76 2.52 -5.29
CA PRO A 324 4.58 2.08 -3.91
C PRO A 324 4.69 0.57 -3.75
N SER A 325 5.24 0.11 -2.63
CA SER A 325 5.46 -1.33 -2.40
C SER A 325 5.13 -1.78 -0.97
N GLY A 326 5.11 -0.88 0.00
CA GLY A 326 4.76 -1.17 1.38
C GLY A 326 4.30 0.10 2.09
N ALA A 327 3.45 -0.05 3.11
CA ALA A 327 3.02 1.06 3.94
C ALA A 327 2.76 0.62 5.39
N THR A 328 2.95 1.55 6.32
CA THR A 328 2.63 1.36 7.74
C THR A 328 2.31 2.69 8.39
N PHE A 329 1.34 2.70 9.31
CA PHE A 329 1.16 3.84 10.21
C PHE A 329 2.14 3.76 11.37
N GLN A 330 2.67 4.92 11.77
CA GLN A 330 3.48 5.03 12.99
C GLN A 330 2.56 5.32 14.18
N THR A 331 2.58 4.43 15.17
CA THR A 331 1.71 4.54 16.36
C THR A 331 2.39 5.25 17.54
N GLY A 332 3.65 5.66 17.40
CA GLY A 332 4.45 6.32 18.44
C GLY A 332 5.62 5.45 18.92
N GLY A 333 5.70 5.16 20.21
CA GLY A 333 6.85 4.44 20.77
C GLY A 333 8.13 5.28 20.70
N VAL A 334 9.19 4.72 20.13
CA VAL A 334 10.51 5.39 20.03
C VAL A 334 10.52 6.62 19.13
N PHE A 335 9.49 6.82 18.30
CA PHE A 335 9.33 7.99 17.42
C PHE A 335 8.03 8.77 17.72
N PRO A 336 7.90 9.41 18.89
CA PRO A 336 6.64 10.09 19.27
C PRO A 336 6.24 11.22 18.33
N ALA A 337 7.20 11.92 17.72
CA ALA A 337 6.91 13.00 16.75
C ALA A 337 6.31 12.49 15.43
N TRP A 338 6.48 11.22 15.09
CA TRP A 338 5.90 10.61 13.90
C TRP A 338 4.54 9.94 14.15
N ARG A 339 4.03 9.98 15.38
CA ARG A 339 2.75 9.35 15.72
C ARG A 339 1.64 9.82 14.78
N GLY A 340 0.89 8.86 14.20
CA GLY A 340 -0.19 9.11 13.26
C GLY A 340 0.26 9.36 11.82
N SER A 341 1.56 9.46 11.55
CA SER A 341 2.06 9.55 10.18
C SER A 341 1.89 8.21 9.44
N LEU A 342 1.55 8.29 8.15
CA LEU A 342 1.61 7.15 7.24
C LEU A 342 2.96 7.14 6.53
N PHE A 343 3.67 6.04 6.63
CA PHE A 343 4.89 5.79 5.86
C PHE A 343 4.56 4.94 4.65
N VAL A 344 5.05 5.35 3.49
CA VAL A 344 4.95 4.62 2.22
C VAL A 344 6.35 4.45 1.67
N VAL A 345 6.70 3.23 1.31
CA VAL A 345 7.97 2.93 0.63
C VAL A 345 7.72 2.57 -0.82
N GLY A 346 8.66 2.91 -1.69
CA GLY A 346 8.54 2.70 -3.12
C GLY A 346 9.78 2.08 -3.74
N GLN A 347 9.54 1.43 -4.87
CA GLN A 347 10.57 0.90 -5.76
C GLN A 347 10.99 2.04 -6.67
N THR A 348 12.13 2.66 -6.42
CA THR A 348 12.55 3.87 -7.13
C THR A 348 12.47 3.74 -8.65
N PRO A 349 11.68 4.56 -9.34
CA PRO A 349 11.94 4.86 -10.72
C PRO A 349 13.32 5.53 -10.82
N GLN A 350 14.10 5.21 -11.85
CA GLN A 350 15.42 5.80 -12.07
C GLN A 350 15.37 7.33 -11.92
N GLY A 351 16.26 7.88 -11.10
CA GLY A 351 16.46 9.31 -10.98
C GLY A 351 15.85 10.01 -9.77
N LEU A 352 15.26 9.29 -8.80
CA LEU A 352 14.91 9.88 -7.52
C LEU A 352 16.09 9.79 -6.55
N PRO A 353 16.59 10.92 -6.01
CA PRO A 353 17.55 10.89 -4.92
C PRO A 353 16.94 10.23 -3.68
N GLY A 354 17.73 9.41 -2.99
CA GLY A 354 17.42 9.01 -1.62
C GLY A 354 16.44 7.86 -1.39
N GLY A 355 16.07 7.07 -2.42
CA GLY A 355 15.13 5.94 -2.22
C GLY A 355 13.80 6.39 -1.58
N ASN A 356 12.68 5.86 -2.06
CA ASN A 356 11.36 6.38 -1.67
C ASN A 356 10.90 5.84 -0.30
N VAL A 357 11.37 6.41 0.80
CA VAL A 357 10.70 6.29 2.09
C VAL A 357 10.02 7.62 2.38
N THR A 358 8.73 7.66 2.14
CA THR A 358 7.91 8.85 2.23
C THR A 358 7.09 8.82 3.52
N ARG A 359 7.21 9.84 4.36
CA ARG A 359 6.35 10.08 5.50
C ARG A 359 5.27 11.09 5.12
N LEU A 360 4.04 10.77 5.44
CA LEU A 360 2.88 11.63 5.19
C LEU A 360 2.26 12.04 6.53
N THR A 361 2.04 13.33 6.70
CA THR A 361 1.21 13.85 7.79
C THR A 361 -0.25 13.71 7.41
N ILE A 362 -0.99 13.00 8.26
CA ILE A 362 -2.42 12.72 8.05
C ILE A 362 -3.24 13.53 9.06
N LYS A 363 -4.22 14.31 8.55
CA LYS A 363 -5.23 14.99 9.37
C LYS A 363 -6.62 14.61 8.90
N GLY A 364 -7.30 13.77 9.68
CA GLY A 364 -8.53 13.13 9.24
C GLY A 364 -8.27 12.27 7.99
N GLU A 365 -8.98 12.54 6.92
CA GLU A 365 -8.83 11.86 5.63
C GLU A 365 -8.04 12.69 4.61
N ARG A 366 -7.07 13.49 5.06
CA ARG A 366 -6.26 14.34 4.18
C ARG A 366 -4.77 14.17 4.46
N VAL A 367 -4.00 14.14 3.38
CA VAL A 367 -2.55 14.34 3.43
C VAL A 367 -2.29 15.84 3.49
N THR A 368 -1.65 16.30 4.56
CA THR A 368 -1.39 17.74 4.77
C THR A 368 0.08 18.10 4.70
N GLY A 369 0.98 17.10 4.70
CA GLY A 369 2.41 17.29 4.56
C GLY A 369 3.09 16.02 4.05
N GLU A 370 4.19 16.20 3.34
CA GLU A 370 5.03 15.11 2.82
C GLU A 370 6.49 15.36 3.20
N GLU A 371 7.19 14.30 3.60
CA GLU A 371 8.62 14.31 3.86
C GLU A 371 9.22 13.05 3.23
N ARG A 372 10.31 13.19 2.49
CA ARG A 372 11.10 12.06 2.01
C ARG A 372 12.30 11.89 2.90
N LEU A 373 12.41 10.74 3.55
CA LEU A 373 13.52 10.44 4.44
C LEU A 373 14.79 10.18 3.62
N ASP A 374 15.87 10.82 4.05
CA ASP A 374 17.20 10.58 3.47
C ASP A 374 17.75 9.26 4.00
N LEU A 375 17.62 8.21 3.18
CA LEU A 375 18.05 6.85 3.48
C LEU A 375 18.92 6.32 2.35
N PRO A 376 20.03 5.65 2.68
CA PRO A 376 20.86 5.00 1.67
C PRO A 376 20.14 3.78 1.10
N GLY A 377 20.11 3.70 -0.21
CA GLY A 377 19.51 2.56 -0.91
C GLY A 377 18.39 2.96 -1.85
N ALA A 378 18.03 2.09 -2.76
CA ALA A 378 17.23 2.48 -3.91
C ALA A 378 16.05 1.56 -4.22
N PHE A 379 15.78 0.54 -3.46
CA PHE A 379 14.74 -0.44 -3.79
C PHE A 379 14.06 -0.96 -2.52
N TRP A 380 13.19 -0.12 -1.95
CA TRP A 380 12.43 -0.51 -0.76
C TRP A 380 11.24 -1.36 -1.16
N ARG A 381 11.10 -2.53 -0.54
CA ARG A 381 10.05 -3.49 -0.89
C ARG A 381 8.94 -3.56 0.15
N ASP A 382 9.28 -3.42 1.42
CA ASP A 382 8.29 -3.45 2.49
C ASP A 382 8.73 -2.58 3.67
N ILE A 383 7.77 -2.20 4.50
CA ILE A 383 7.97 -1.44 5.72
C ILE A 383 7.01 -1.94 6.79
N ARG A 384 7.51 -2.19 7.99
CA ARG A 384 6.71 -2.59 9.14
C ARG A 384 7.13 -1.84 10.38
N GLN A 385 6.19 -1.60 11.27
CA GLN A 385 6.46 -1.09 12.60
C GLN A 385 6.43 -2.23 13.61
N GLY A 386 7.43 -2.27 14.48
CA GLY A 386 7.44 -3.14 15.65
C GLY A 386 6.55 -2.61 16.77
N PRO A 387 6.25 -3.45 17.77
CA PRO A 387 5.40 -3.06 18.91
C PRO A 387 5.98 -1.92 19.76
N ASP A 388 7.30 -1.74 19.73
CA ASP A 388 8.03 -0.66 20.38
C ASP A 388 8.06 0.66 19.57
N GLY A 389 7.46 0.66 18.36
CA GLY A 389 7.47 1.79 17.43
C GLY A 389 8.70 1.87 16.54
N VAL A 390 9.61 0.93 16.66
CA VAL A 390 10.76 0.80 15.75
C VAL A 390 10.28 0.46 14.34
N ILE A 391 10.87 1.10 13.33
CA ILE A 391 10.55 0.85 11.93
C ILE A 391 11.56 -0.13 11.34
N TYR A 392 11.04 -1.13 10.64
CA TYR A 392 11.81 -2.09 9.87
C TYR A 392 11.56 -1.88 8.38
N LEU A 393 12.65 -1.77 7.62
CA LEU A 393 12.64 -1.61 6.16
C LEU A 393 13.21 -2.84 5.50
N LEU A 394 12.50 -3.37 4.50
CA LEU A 394 12.98 -4.44 3.65
C LEU A 394 13.49 -3.86 2.35
N GLN A 395 14.78 -3.98 2.12
CA GLN A 395 15.37 -3.69 0.82
C GLN A 395 15.21 -4.91 -0.08
N GLY A 396 14.62 -4.73 -1.26
CA GLY A 396 14.44 -5.74 -2.28
C GLY A 396 15.70 -5.97 -3.13
N GLY A 397 15.52 -6.77 -4.19
CA GLY A 397 16.59 -7.08 -5.14
C GLY A 397 17.30 -8.40 -4.87
N PRO A 398 18.32 -8.74 -5.68
CA PRO A 398 19.01 -10.05 -5.64
C PRO A 398 19.77 -10.27 -4.34
N VAL A 399 20.20 -9.18 -3.67
CA VAL A 399 20.88 -9.20 -2.36
C VAL A 399 20.12 -8.25 -1.43
N GLY A 400 18.97 -8.73 -0.96
CA GLY A 400 18.12 -7.98 -0.05
C GLY A 400 18.64 -7.97 1.38
N LYS A 401 18.17 -6.97 2.13
CA LYS A 401 18.53 -6.83 3.56
C LYS A 401 17.39 -6.19 4.34
N ILE A 402 17.43 -6.38 5.65
CA ILE A 402 16.54 -5.74 6.60
C ILE A 402 17.30 -4.65 7.33
N LEU A 403 16.75 -3.44 7.34
CA LEU A 403 17.25 -2.33 8.13
C LEU A 403 16.28 -2.02 9.26
N LYS A 404 16.84 -1.61 10.38
CA LYS A 404 16.10 -1.12 11.54
C LYS A 404 16.37 0.38 11.67
N LEU A 405 15.30 1.20 11.76
CA LEU A 405 15.37 2.61 12.09
C LEU A 405 15.19 2.78 13.59
N THR A 406 16.10 3.51 14.21
CA THR A 406 16.01 3.91 15.61
C THR A 406 16.32 5.39 15.76
N PRO A 407 15.83 6.09 16.79
CA PRO A 407 16.25 7.45 17.07
C PRO A 407 17.79 7.52 17.16
N LYS A 408 18.35 8.63 16.67
CA LYS A 408 19.75 8.95 16.91
C LYS A 408 19.81 9.56 18.31
N GLY A 409 20.60 8.94 19.18
CA GLY A 409 20.83 9.43 20.53
C GLY A 409 21.60 10.75 20.55
#